data_0c5d9799be0f0c3cc98c1446c9a32b77
#
_entry.id   0c5d9799be0f0c3cc98c1446c9a32b77
#
_cell.length_a   1.000
_cell.length_b   1.000
_cell.length_c   1.000
_cell.angle_alpha   90.00
_cell.angle_beta   90.00
_cell.angle_gamma   90.00
#
_symmetry.space_group_name_H-M   'P 1'
#
loop_
_entity.id
_entity.type
_entity.pdbx_description
1 polymer ?
#
loop_
_entity_poly.entity_id
_entity_poly.type
_entity_poly.pdbx_seq_one_letter_code
_entity_poly.pdbx_strand_id
1 'polypeptide(L)'
;MKLTHLRAQLLTILLLTLSLNAATDSNTPSPVCAPCIQKNLEYLAGPELHGRGSGTEDEHRAAQYIAEQLKSYGLKPAAENGEYIQTASVNARSVTGTPLLTIGQGAKAVTLTQGKQIAIFMVPQPAVSAPLQKLDLNDPSVSVASVKSGAAVLLKLKPGNAGRGLEGIFTQFLGSKAALVLVPVAAENQAMFQRVLQSGPRPEKKIADEPARPDAMLVDAATSAQLWSMADGTTVKLHADVTPWQTSHTWNVLAKLDGTKNKQQVILLSAHLDHLGVKNGTTYPGADDDGSGTVAVMELARALGKEPPPQRTVVFALWGSEEAGLIGARFFLKHATFPLQDVIANLEFEMIGRADPKVKPGDLWLTGWERTNLGPELAKHGAQLVGDPHPENNFFARSDNYALAKQGIVAQTVSSYGLHKDYHQPTDTAQNIDWKHLDSAIGSMIAPVSWLANSDFSPQWNAGGKP
;
A
#
# COMPACT_ATOMS: atom_id res chain seq x y z
N MET A 1 22.54 -58.88 -85.37
CA MET A 1 21.22 -58.89 -86.09
C MET A 1 20.12 -58.76 -85.02
N LYS A 2 19.31 -57.72 -85.17
CA LYS A 2 18.08 -57.37 -84.42
C LYS A 2 18.18 -56.90 -83.00
N LEU A 3 18.02 -55.54 -82.90
CA LEU A 3 17.56 -54.69 -81.83
C LEU A 3 16.24 -55.19 -81.25
N THR A 4 16.05 -55.01 -79.95
CA THR A 4 14.75 -54.61 -79.35
C THR A 4 14.94 -53.66 -78.18
N HIS A 5 14.31 -52.54 -78.34
CA HIS A 5 14.26 -51.40 -77.35
C HIS A 5 13.40 -51.82 -76.18
N LEU A 6 13.91 -51.47 -74.92
CA LEU A 6 13.08 -51.45 -73.75
C LEU A 6 13.09 -50.01 -73.20
N ARG A 7 11.95 -49.37 -73.34
CA ARG A 7 11.69 -48.01 -72.77
C ARG A 7 11.50 -48.15 -71.29
N ALA A 8 12.38 -47.50 -70.51
CA ALA A 8 12.16 -47.32 -69.11
C ALA A 8 11.31 -46.04 -68.96
N GLN A 9 10.11 -46.12 -68.37
CA GLN A 9 9.29 -45.03 -67.93
C GLN A 9 9.76 -44.63 -66.54
N LEU A 10 10.34 -43.44 -66.42
CA LEU A 10 10.56 -42.79 -65.11
C LEU A 10 9.21 -42.31 -64.58
N LEU A 11 8.76 -42.87 -63.47
CA LEU A 11 7.64 -42.39 -62.69
C LEU A 11 8.17 -41.39 -61.70
N THR A 12 7.97 -40.10 -61.98
CA THR A 12 8.34 -39.01 -61.06
C THR A 12 7.24 -38.89 -59.99
N ILE A 13 7.51 -39.42 -58.78
CA ILE A 13 6.64 -39.22 -57.62
C ILE A 13 6.91 -37.80 -57.06
N LEU A 14 5.97 -36.91 -57.31
CA LEU A 14 5.94 -35.57 -56.73
C LEU A 14 5.43 -35.70 -55.30
N LEU A 15 6.35 -35.74 -54.31
CA LEU A 15 6.01 -35.61 -52.89
C LEU A 15 5.58 -34.16 -52.63
N LEU A 16 4.27 -33.92 -52.59
CA LEU A 16 3.70 -32.70 -51.97
C LEU A 16 3.90 -32.82 -50.47
N THR A 17 4.91 -32.14 -49.91
CA THR A 17 4.98 -31.84 -48.47
C THR A 17 3.91 -30.81 -48.16
N LEU A 18 2.75 -31.25 -47.69
CA LEU A 18 1.85 -30.35 -46.95
C LEU A 18 2.55 -29.92 -45.68
N SER A 19 3.10 -28.71 -45.71
CA SER A 19 3.43 -27.98 -44.49
C SER A 19 2.10 -27.63 -43.79
N LEU A 20 1.69 -28.45 -42.81
CA LEU A 20 0.72 -28.01 -41.82
C LEU A 20 1.36 -26.84 -41.06
N ASN A 21 1.11 -25.64 -41.52
CA ASN A 21 1.13 -24.50 -40.63
C ASN A 21 0.01 -24.75 -39.61
N ALA A 22 0.36 -25.32 -38.46
CA ALA A 22 -0.45 -25.23 -37.29
C ALA A 22 -0.53 -23.71 -36.98
N ALA A 23 -1.55 -23.05 -37.53
CA ALA A 23 -2.03 -21.83 -36.97
C ALA A 23 -2.32 -22.17 -35.50
N THR A 24 -1.50 -21.70 -34.60
CA THR A 24 -1.81 -21.70 -33.17
C THR A 24 -3.14 -20.96 -33.08
N ASP A 25 -4.20 -21.73 -32.85
CA ASP A 25 -5.51 -21.21 -32.56
C ASP A 25 -5.33 -20.26 -31.34
N SER A 26 -5.35 -18.96 -31.61
CA SER A 26 -5.30 -17.91 -30.58
C SER A 26 -6.62 -17.85 -29.79
N ASN A 27 -7.34 -18.94 -29.74
CA ASN A 27 -8.63 -19.10 -29.08
C ASN A 27 -8.51 -19.84 -27.72
N THR A 28 -7.30 -19.91 -27.14
CA THR A 28 -7.23 -20.24 -25.71
C THR A 28 -7.84 -19.05 -24.97
N PRO A 29 -8.94 -19.23 -24.24
CA PRO A 29 -9.54 -18.12 -23.49
C PRO A 29 -8.46 -17.50 -22.60
N SER A 30 -8.29 -16.17 -22.68
CA SER A 30 -7.42 -15.45 -21.73
C SER A 30 -7.80 -15.90 -20.33
N PRO A 31 -6.86 -16.22 -19.45
CA PRO A 31 -7.17 -16.57 -18.07
C PRO A 31 -7.90 -15.43 -17.33
N VAL A 32 -7.78 -14.20 -17.82
CA VAL A 32 -8.49 -13.03 -17.27
C VAL A 32 -9.85 -12.84 -17.91
N CYS A 33 -10.79 -12.31 -17.12
CA CYS A 33 -12.08 -11.85 -17.59
C CYS A 33 -12.05 -10.32 -17.76
N ALA A 34 -11.52 -9.82 -18.87
CA ALA A 34 -11.46 -8.38 -19.15
C ALA A 34 -12.79 -7.65 -18.92
N PRO A 35 -13.96 -8.17 -19.37
CA PRO A 35 -15.24 -7.53 -19.05
C PRO A 35 -15.58 -7.51 -17.55
N CYS A 36 -15.09 -8.52 -16.78
CA CYS A 36 -15.30 -8.55 -15.34
C CYS A 36 -14.45 -7.48 -14.65
N ILE A 37 -13.17 -7.36 -15.03
CA ILE A 37 -12.23 -6.35 -14.52
C ILE A 37 -12.81 -4.96 -14.78
N GLN A 38 -13.19 -4.68 -16.03
CA GLN A 38 -13.75 -3.38 -16.41
C GLN A 38 -15.02 -3.06 -15.62
N LYS A 39 -15.98 -3.99 -15.55
CA LYS A 39 -17.23 -3.79 -14.80
C LYS A 39 -16.97 -3.48 -13.33
N ASN A 40 -16.07 -4.24 -12.69
CA ASN A 40 -15.78 -4.08 -11.28
C ASN A 40 -15.09 -2.71 -11.02
N LEU A 41 -14.12 -2.34 -11.84
CA LEU A 41 -13.41 -1.07 -11.69
C LEU A 41 -14.29 0.13 -11.98
N GLU A 42 -15.11 0.09 -13.04
CA GLU A 42 -16.08 1.14 -13.37
C GLU A 42 -17.11 1.35 -12.24
N TYR A 43 -17.51 0.28 -11.54
CA TYR A 43 -18.36 0.40 -10.36
C TYR A 43 -17.60 1.01 -9.18
N LEU A 44 -16.41 0.47 -8.86
CA LEU A 44 -15.62 0.94 -7.71
C LEU A 44 -15.17 2.40 -7.85
N ALA A 45 -14.76 2.82 -9.03
CA ALA A 45 -14.40 4.21 -9.33
C ALA A 45 -15.56 5.04 -9.87
N GLY A 46 -16.78 4.46 -9.86
CA GLY A 46 -17.99 5.10 -10.37
C GLY A 46 -18.53 6.20 -9.47
N PRO A 47 -19.42 7.03 -10.02
CA PRO A 47 -19.98 8.17 -9.29
C PRO A 47 -20.82 7.74 -8.08
N GLU A 48 -21.38 6.54 -8.06
CA GLU A 48 -22.25 6.04 -6.99
C GLU A 48 -21.51 5.86 -5.66
N LEU A 49 -20.20 5.62 -5.70
CA LEU A 49 -19.37 5.41 -4.53
C LEU A 49 -18.59 6.66 -4.10
N HIS A 50 -18.79 7.80 -4.79
CA HIS A 50 -18.21 9.11 -4.43
C HIS A 50 -16.73 9.04 -4.00
N GLY A 51 -15.95 8.14 -4.65
CA GLY A 51 -14.53 7.92 -4.36
C GLY A 51 -14.24 7.13 -3.08
N ARG A 52 -15.20 6.35 -2.56
CA ARG A 52 -14.98 5.34 -1.49
C ARG A 52 -14.19 5.88 -0.28
N GLY A 53 -14.49 7.10 0.18
CA GLY A 53 -13.71 7.76 1.22
C GLY A 53 -13.56 6.92 2.49
N SER A 54 -12.35 6.86 3.04
CA SER A 54 -12.00 6.11 4.25
C SER A 54 -12.99 6.36 5.41
N GLY A 55 -13.64 5.31 5.92
CA GLY A 55 -14.56 5.36 7.04
C GLY A 55 -15.94 5.95 6.70
N THR A 56 -16.32 5.99 5.41
CA THR A 56 -17.62 6.46 4.95
C THR A 56 -18.54 5.30 4.57
N GLU A 57 -19.83 5.60 4.40
CA GLU A 57 -20.80 4.63 3.88
C GLU A 57 -20.46 4.18 2.46
N ASP A 58 -19.74 5.00 1.68
CA ASP A 58 -19.30 4.65 0.33
C ASP A 58 -18.19 3.58 0.35
N GLU A 59 -17.27 3.65 1.31
CA GLU A 59 -16.31 2.56 1.58
C GLU A 59 -17.05 1.28 1.98
N HIS A 60 -18.07 1.37 2.85
CA HIS A 60 -18.86 0.22 3.26
C HIS A 60 -19.57 -0.44 2.08
N ARG A 61 -20.18 0.36 1.19
CA ARG A 61 -20.83 -0.15 -0.02
C ARG A 61 -19.83 -0.83 -0.98
N ALA A 62 -18.61 -0.27 -1.09
CA ALA A 62 -17.53 -0.91 -1.84
C ALA A 62 -17.16 -2.27 -1.22
N ALA A 63 -17.00 -2.34 0.11
CA ALA A 63 -16.71 -3.59 0.82
C ALA A 63 -17.80 -4.63 0.64
N GLN A 64 -19.08 -4.24 0.72
CA GLN A 64 -20.22 -5.13 0.47
C GLN A 64 -20.20 -5.68 -0.96
N TYR A 65 -20.00 -4.81 -1.95
CA TYR A 65 -19.92 -5.23 -3.35
C TYR A 65 -18.79 -6.24 -3.58
N ILE A 66 -17.61 -5.97 -3.06
CA ILE A 66 -16.45 -6.87 -3.19
C ILE A 66 -16.76 -8.22 -2.52
N ALA A 67 -17.31 -8.21 -1.31
CA ALA A 67 -17.67 -9.43 -0.58
C ALA A 67 -18.66 -10.29 -1.38
N GLU A 68 -19.68 -9.69 -2.01
CA GLU A 68 -20.63 -10.38 -2.88
C GLU A 68 -19.95 -10.99 -4.12
N GLN A 69 -19.01 -10.25 -4.75
CA GLN A 69 -18.26 -10.79 -5.89
C GLN A 69 -17.42 -11.99 -5.46
N LEU A 70 -16.62 -11.89 -4.38
CA LEU A 70 -15.79 -13.00 -3.89
C LEU A 70 -16.64 -14.23 -3.52
N LYS A 71 -17.78 -14.01 -2.90
CA LYS A 71 -18.76 -15.07 -2.63
C LYS A 71 -19.28 -15.71 -3.93
N SER A 72 -19.58 -14.91 -4.94
CA SER A 72 -20.06 -15.40 -6.25
C SER A 72 -19.01 -16.23 -6.99
N TYR A 73 -17.72 -15.99 -6.72
CA TYR A 73 -16.60 -16.79 -7.27
C TYR A 73 -16.40 -18.11 -6.50
N GLY A 74 -17.20 -18.39 -5.46
CA GLY A 74 -17.16 -19.63 -4.68
C GLY A 74 -16.12 -19.64 -3.57
N LEU A 75 -15.53 -18.49 -3.21
CA LEU A 75 -14.61 -18.41 -2.10
C LEU A 75 -15.34 -18.52 -0.76
N LYS A 76 -14.63 -19.00 0.26
CA LYS A 76 -15.15 -19.05 1.62
C LYS A 76 -14.84 -17.76 2.38
N PRO A 77 -15.68 -17.37 3.35
CA PRO A 77 -15.41 -16.23 4.22
C PRO A 77 -14.14 -16.48 5.07
N ALA A 78 -13.40 -15.42 5.37
CA ALA A 78 -12.19 -15.48 6.19
C ALA A 78 -12.14 -14.41 7.29
N ALA A 79 -13.19 -13.60 7.48
CA ALA A 79 -13.35 -12.71 8.63
C ALA A 79 -13.92 -13.46 9.85
N GLU A 80 -14.11 -12.75 10.95
CA GLU A 80 -14.67 -13.32 12.19
C GLU A 80 -16.07 -13.88 11.97
N ASN A 81 -16.46 -14.86 12.76
CA ASN A 81 -17.80 -15.47 12.79
C ASN A 81 -18.26 -16.06 11.44
N GLY A 82 -17.35 -16.34 10.52
CA GLY A 82 -17.68 -16.87 9.19
C GLY A 82 -18.24 -15.83 8.23
N GLU A 83 -17.91 -14.57 8.44
CA GLU A 83 -18.26 -13.45 7.58
C GLU A 83 -17.17 -13.15 6.57
N TYR A 84 -17.49 -12.35 5.55
CA TYR A 84 -16.53 -11.82 4.57
C TYR A 84 -15.98 -10.46 5.00
N ILE A 85 -16.70 -9.72 5.82
CA ILE A 85 -16.36 -8.36 6.22
C ILE A 85 -15.90 -8.35 7.67
N GLN A 86 -14.70 -7.84 7.89
CA GLN A 86 -14.15 -7.53 9.20
C GLN A 86 -14.32 -6.04 9.46
N THR A 87 -15.05 -5.67 10.51
CA THR A 87 -15.36 -4.28 10.84
C THR A 87 -14.45 -3.74 11.93
N ALA A 88 -13.74 -2.66 11.65
CA ALA A 88 -12.92 -1.95 12.62
C ALA A 88 -13.60 -0.67 13.11
N SER A 89 -13.65 -0.46 14.43
CA SER A 89 -14.07 0.83 14.99
C SER A 89 -12.93 1.85 14.92
N VAL A 90 -13.19 3.01 14.36
CA VAL A 90 -12.25 4.09 14.13
C VAL A 90 -12.70 5.33 14.86
N ASN A 91 -11.86 5.88 15.72
CA ASN A 91 -12.10 7.17 16.35
C ASN A 91 -11.43 8.27 15.52
N ALA A 92 -12.19 9.32 15.21
CA ALA A 92 -11.72 10.48 14.47
C ALA A 92 -12.00 11.77 15.23
N ARG A 93 -11.13 12.78 15.08
CA ARG A 93 -11.36 14.15 15.52
C ARG A 93 -10.56 15.12 14.66
N SER A 94 -10.97 16.37 14.67
CA SER A 94 -10.32 17.45 13.92
C SER A 94 -9.87 18.57 14.83
N VAL A 95 -8.84 19.28 14.40
CA VAL A 95 -8.42 20.54 15.04
C VAL A 95 -9.39 21.64 14.61
N THR A 96 -9.89 22.46 15.57
CA THR A 96 -10.88 23.52 15.32
C THR A 96 -10.31 24.91 15.40
N GLY A 97 -9.17 25.09 16.10
CA GLY A 97 -8.50 26.37 16.28
C GLY A 97 -7.09 26.38 15.69
N THR A 98 -6.34 27.42 16.02
CA THR A 98 -4.92 27.51 15.65
C THR A 98 -4.05 26.92 16.76
N PRO A 99 -3.39 25.78 16.55
CA PRO A 99 -2.52 25.21 17.55
C PRO A 99 -1.34 26.11 17.90
N LEU A 100 -1.00 26.15 19.19
CA LEU A 100 0.10 26.92 19.74
C LEU A 100 1.14 26.00 20.38
N LEU A 101 2.41 26.21 20.04
CA LEU A 101 3.54 25.54 20.68
C LEU A 101 4.34 26.56 21.48
N THR A 102 4.42 26.38 22.79
CA THR A 102 5.21 27.24 23.68
C THR A 102 6.41 26.49 24.22
N ILE A 103 7.60 27.05 24.11
CA ILE A 103 8.86 26.45 24.56
C ILE A 103 9.56 27.37 25.55
N GLY A 104 9.90 26.83 26.70
CA GLY A 104 10.43 27.59 27.83
C GLY A 104 9.35 28.10 28.77
N GLN A 105 9.73 28.99 29.71
CA GLN A 105 8.85 29.54 30.71
C GLN A 105 9.16 31.05 30.98
N GLY A 106 8.15 31.77 31.43
CA GLY A 106 8.27 33.18 31.77
C GLY A 106 8.64 34.07 30.58
N ALA A 107 9.39 35.13 30.81
CA ALA A 107 9.77 36.11 29.78
C ALA A 107 10.68 35.57 28.67
N LYS A 108 11.26 34.36 28.84
CA LYS A 108 12.09 33.67 27.84
C LYS A 108 11.33 32.66 27.03
N ALA A 109 10.03 32.52 27.25
CA ALA A 109 9.23 31.59 26.48
C ALA A 109 9.10 32.04 25.01
N VAL A 110 9.23 31.09 24.09
CA VAL A 110 9.01 31.26 22.65
C VAL A 110 7.67 30.64 22.30
N THR A 111 6.79 31.40 21.68
CA THR A 111 5.50 30.90 21.18
C THR A 111 5.54 30.79 19.66
N LEU A 112 5.28 29.62 19.16
CA LEU A 112 5.25 29.27 17.72
C LEU A 112 3.80 28.99 17.33
N THR A 113 3.41 29.45 16.15
CA THR A 113 2.03 29.36 15.67
C THR A 113 1.96 28.54 14.41
N GLN A 114 0.97 27.67 14.33
CA GLN A 114 0.61 26.96 13.08
C GLN A 114 0.41 27.97 11.95
N GLY A 115 0.93 27.62 10.77
CA GLY A 115 0.84 28.47 9.58
C GLY A 115 1.94 29.52 9.45
N LYS A 116 2.90 29.58 10.41
CA LYS A 116 4.07 30.47 10.38
C LYS A 116 5.37 29.68 10.55
N GLN A 117 5.79 29.44 11.77
CA GLN A 117 7.05 28.76 12.09
C GLN A 117 6.92 27.25 12.16
N ILE A 118 5.71 26.75 12.37
CA ILE A 118 5.42 25.34 12.51
C ILE A 118 4.29 24.91 11.56
N ALA A 119 4.43 23.69 11.05
CA ALA A 119 3.40 23.01 10.27
C ALA A 119 3.06 21.68 10.95
N ILE A 120 1.91 21.65 11.61
CA ILE A 120 1.45 20.50 12.38
C ILE A 120 0.71 19.54 11.44
N PHE A 121 1.13 18.28 11.40
CA PHE A 121 0.48 17.25 10.62
C PHE A 121 -0.75 16.68 11.30
N MET A 122 -0.59 16.30 12.58
CA MET A 122 -1.62 15.65 13.38
C MET A 122 -1.50 16.14 14.82
N VAL A 123 -2.64 16.14 15.51
CA VAL A 123 -2.72 16.46 16.93
C VAL A 123 -3.41 15.32 17.69
N PRO A 124 -2.74 14.16 17.84
CA PRO A 124 -3.25 13.05 18.64
C PRO A 124 -3.46 13.41 20.12
N GLN A 125 -2.72 14.38 20.63
CA GLN A 125 -2.79 14.86 22.00
C GLN A 125 -2.97 16.40 22.00
N PRO A 126 -4.19 16.92 22.28
CA PRO A 126 -4.48 18.34 22.16
C PRO A 126 -3.82 19.22 23.24
N ALA A 127 -3.32 18.58 24.31
CA ALA A 127 -2.59 19.25 25.37
C ALA A 127 -1.37 18.39 25.76
N VAL A 128 -0.19 18.87 25.42
CA VAL A 128 1.08 18.22 25.76
C VAL A 128 1.90 19.18 26.65
N SER A 129 2.51 18.64 27.69
CA SER A 129 3.56 19.32 28.45
C SER A 129 4.71 18.36 28.66
N ALA A 130 5.82 18.56 27.96
CA ALA A 130 6.89 17.59 27.84
C ALA A 130 8.28 18.25 27.95
N PRO A 131 9.30 17.56 28.49
CA PRO A 131 10.68 18.03 28.45
C PRO A 131 11.25 17.91 27.04
N LEU A 132 11.96 18.92 26.58
CA LEU A 132 12.70 18.88 25.31
C LEU A 132 13.82 17.84 25.37
N GLN A 133 13.91 17.01 24.36
CA GLN A 133 15.03 16.11 24.11
C GLN A 133 15.54 16.32 22.68
N LYS A 134 16.82 16.58 22.53
CA LYS A 134 17.45 16.71 21.22
C LYS A 134 18.03 15.37 20.78
N LEU A 135 17.72 14.94 19.55
CA LEU A 135 18.28 13.73 18.95
C LEU A 135 18.98 14.08 17.64
N ASP A 136 20.30 13.93 17.61
CA ASP A 136 21.10 14.08 16.39
C ASP A 136 21.17 12.74 15.66
N LEU A 137 20.31 12.55 14.67
CA LEU A 137 20.28 11.32 13.85
C LEU A 137 21.47 11.24 12.86
N ASN A 138 22.40 12.21 12.88
CA ASN A 138 23.68 12.09 12.20
C ASN A 138 24.67 11.21 13.00
N ASP A 139 24.48 11.10 14.32
CA ASP A 139 25.24 10.21 15.18
C ASP A 139 24.68 8.78 15.04
N PRO A 140 25.50 7.81 14.56
CA PRO A 140 25.04 6.43 14.35
C PRO A 140 24.66 5.70 15.65
N SER A 141 25.09 6.21 16.81
CA SER A 141 24.71 5.65 18.12
C SER A 141 23.33 6.10 18.57
N VAL A 142 22.72 7.13 17.92
CA VAL A 142 21.44 7.70 18.26
C VAL A 142 20.36 7.12 17.35
N SER A 143 19.30 6.61 17.97
CA SER A 143 18.16 6.03 17.26
C SER A 143 16.85 6.35 17.97
N VAL A 144 15.73 5.90 17.44
CA VAL A 144 14.41 6.00 18.08
C VAL A 144 14.38 5.36 19.47
N ALA A 145 15.20 4.32 19.70
CA ALA A 145 15.34 3.69 21.03
C ALA A 145 15.91 4.65 22.09
N SER A 146 16.60 5.72 21.67
CA SER A 146 17.14 6.77 22.56
C SER A 146 16.06 7.74 23.08
N VAL A 147 14.82 7.63 22.62
CA VAL A 147 13.70 8.51 23.03
C VAL A 147 13.31 8.23 24.48
N LYS A 148 13.39 9.28 25.30
CA LYS A 148 12.88 9.25 26.69
C LYS A 148 11.36 9.28 26.68
N SER A 149 10.75 8.49 27.56
CA SER A 149 9.29 8.44 27.68
C SER A 149 8.70 9.81 27.96
N GLY A 150 7.70 10.21 27.19
CA GLY A 150 7.00 11.48 27.34
C GLY A 150 7.79 12.72 26.89
N ALA A 151 8.92 12.57 26.20
CA ALA A 151 9.70 13.70 25.72
C ALA A 151 9.09 14.38 24.49
N ALA A 152 9.31 15.69 24.38
CA ALA A 152 9.20 16.44 23.13
C ALA A 152 10.54 16.35 22.40
N VAL A 153 10.58 15.60 21.30
CA VAL A 153 11.82 15.27 20.60
C VAL A 153 12.06 16.24 19.45
N LEU A 154 13.17 16.98 19.50
CA LEU A 154 13.65 17.78 18.37
C LEU A 154 14.73 16.99 17.62
N LEU A 155 14.49 16.74 16.35
CA LEU A 155 15.40 15.98 15.49
C LEU A 155 16.44 16.88 14.82
N LYS A 156 17.61 16.30 14.55
CA LYS A 156 18.58 16.80 13.57
C LYS A 156 18.83 15.70 12.56
N LEU A 157 18.60 16.02 11.29
CA LEU A 157 18.61 15.05 10.20
C LEU A 157 19.86 15.21 9.34
N LYS A 158 20.30 14.12 8.70
CA LYS A 158 21.35 14.18 7.66
C LYS A 158 20.83 14.96 6.46
N PRO A 159 21.67 15.80 5.82
CA PRO A 159 21.35 16.33 4.51
C PRO A 159 21.03 15.19 3.53
N GLY A 160 19.97 15.35 2.74
CA GLY A 160 19.47 14.31 1.83
C GLY A 160 18.55 13.26 2.45
N ASN A 161 18.47 13.13 3.77
CA ASN A 161 17.51 12.25 4.43
C ASN A 161 16.16 12.94 4.72
N ALA A 162 16.12 14.26 4.72
CA ALA A 162 14.88 15.01 4.91
C ALA A 162 13.88 14.88 3.73
N GLY A 163 14.36 14.48 2.54
CA GLY A 163 13.52 14.22 1.37
C GLY A 163 13.04 12.78 1.23
N ARG A 164 13.67 11.84 1.94
CA ARG A 164 13.25 10.42 1.93
C ARG A 164 12.11 10.17 2.90
N GLY A 165 10.98 10.89 2.68
CA GLY A 165 9.75 10.62 3.38
C GLY A 165 9.77 11.07 4.83
N LEU A 166 9.34 12.29 5.08
CA LEU A 166 8.90 12.71 6.41
C LEU A 166 7.94 11.69 7.01
N GLU A 167 7.12 11.03 6.19
CA GLU A 167 6.30 9.89 6.58
C GLU A 167 7.16 8.74 7.15
N GLY A 168 8.27 8.39 6.53
CA GLY A 168 9.20 7.39 7.06
C GLY A 168 9.79 7.78 8.40
N ILE A 169 10.17 9.07 8.58
CA ILE A 169 10.64 9.59 9.86
C ILE A 169 9.51 9.53 10.89
N PHE A 170 8.34 10.08 10.58
CA PHE A 170 7.19 10.04 11.48
C PHE A 170 6.79 8.61 11.82
N THR A 171 6.77 7.69 10.83
CA THR A 171 6.45 6.29 11.03
C THR A 171 7.41 5.62 12.03
N GLN A 172 8.70 5.91 11.97
CA GLN A 172 9.67 5.41 12.96
C GLN A 172 9.33 5.87 14.39
N PHE A 173 8.86 7.10 14.54
CA PHE A 173 8.52 7.68 15.83
C PHE A 173 7.09 7.36 16.30
N LEU A 174 6.18 6.90 15.42
CA LEU A 174 4.80 6.55 15.81
C LEU A 174 4.73 5.46 16.88
N GLY A 175 5.69 4.54 16.90
CA GLY A 175 5.82 3.51 17.93
C GLY A 175 6.70 3.92 19.11
N SER A 176 7.24 5.15 19.12
CA SER A 176 8.12 5.62 20.18
C SER A 176 7.32 6.08 21.41
N LYS A 177 8.03 6.29 22.52
CA LYS A 177 7.46 6.84 23.75
C LYS A 177 7.47 8.38 23.76
N ALA A 178 7.72 9.05 22.62
CA ALA A 178 7.66 10.50 22.51
C ALA A 178 6.24 11.01 22.74
N ALA A 179 6.10 12.17 23.36
CA ALA A 179 4.83 12.90 23.39
C ALA A 179 4.65 13.74 22.13
N LEU A 180 5.75 14.27 21.58
CA LEU A 180 5.78 15.19 20.46
C LEU A 180 7.07 15.01 19.67
N VAL A 181 6.99 15.07 18.33
CA VAL A 181 8.16 15.01 17.44
C VAL A 181 8.22 16.27 16.58
N LEU A 182 9.33 16.99 16.69
CA LEU A 182 9.67 18.21 15.97
C LEU A 182 10.70 17.88 14.90
N VAL A 183 10.34 18.00 13.64
CA VAL A 183 11.21 17.70 12.50
C VAL A 183 11.62 18.99 11.81
N PRO A 184 12.93 19.28 11.68
CA PRO A 184 13.40 20.50 11.03
C PRO A 184 13.07 20.46 9.53
N VAL A 185 12.70 21.64 9.00
CA VAL A 185 12.54 21.84 7.56
C VAL A 185 13.91 22.04 6.93
N ALA A 186 14.19 21.25 5.91
CA ALA A 186 15.33 21.40 5.01
C ALA A 186 14.86 21.75 3.59
N ALA A 187 15.78 22.04 2.69
CA ALA A 187 15.45 22.41 1.31
C ALA A 187 14.57 21.35 0.62
N GLU A 188 14.87 20.07 0.86
CA GLU A 188 14.21 18.91 0.24
C GLU A 188 12.74 18.76 0.66
N ASN A 189 12.37 19.21 1.86
CA ASN A 189 10.99 19.08 2.37
C ASN A 189 10.24 20.43 2.44
N GLN A 190 10.81 21.49 1.90
CA GLN A 190 10.23 22.82 1.91
C GLN A 190 8.87 22.88 1.22
N ALA A 191 8.70 22.17 0.10
CA ALA A 191 7.43 22.12 -0.62
C ALA A 191 6.32 21.46 0.23
N MET A 192 6.66 20.39 0.96
CA MET A 192 5.74 19.75 1.88
C MET A 192 5.39 20.66 3.05
N PHE A 193 6.40 21.34 3.63
CA PHE A 193 6.16 22.33 4.71
C PHE A 193 5.13 23.36 4.26
N GLN A 194 5.31 23.98 3.09
CA GLN A 194 4.37 24.97 2.54
C GLN A 194 2.97 24.38 2.33
N ARG A 195 2.89 23.14 1.84
CA ARG A 195 1.60 22.45 1.66
C ARG A 195 0.87 22.28 2.98
N VAL A 196 1.55 21.80 4.03
CA VAL A 196 0.96 21.59 5.35
C VAL A 196 0.60 22.91 6.03
N LEU A 197 1.39 23.97 5.81
CA LEU A 197 1.02 25.32 6.25
C LEU A 197 -0.32 25.78 5.69
N GLN A 198 -0.57 25.47 4.41
CA GLN A 198 -1.81 25.87 3.70
C GLN A 198 -3.00 24.99 4.05
N SER A 199 -2.80 23.66 4.14
CA SER A 199 -3.88 22.71 4.40
C SER A 199 -4.29 22.62 5.87
N GLY A 200 -3.42 23.04 6.79
CA GLY A 200 -3.60 22.83 8.23
C GLY A 200 -3.40 21.36 8.67
N PRO A 201 -3.61 21.09 9.97
CA PRO A 201 -3.53 19.74 10.51
C PRO A 201 -4.57 18.81 9.91
N ARG A 202 -4.17 17.57 9.60
CA ARG A 202 -5.08 16.53 9.16
C ARG A 202 -5.95 16.06 10.33
N PRO A 203 -7.19 15.61 10.10
CA PRO A 203 -7.96 14.90 11.10
C PRO A 203 -7.18 13.72 11.67
N GLU A 204 -7.18 13.55 12.98
CA GLU A 204 -6.66 12.36 13.62
C GLU A 204 -7.64 11.22 13.42
N LYS A 205 -7.17 10.10 12.86
CA LYS A 205 -7.93 8.85 12.79
C LYS A 205 -7.10 7.75 13.41
N LYS A 206 -7.70 6.94 14.28
CA LYS A 206 -7.04 5.80 14.91
C LYS A 206 -8.03 4.66 15.16
N ILE A 207 -7.52 3.44 15.21
CA ILE A 207 -8.29 2.31 15.71
C ILE A 207 -8.71 2.60 17.17
N ALA A 208 -9.96 2.31 17.52
CA ALA A 208 -10.55 2.75 18.78
C ALA A 208 -9.73 2.33 20.03
N ASP A 209 -9.11 1.15 19.99
CA ASP A 209 -8.32 0.57 21.07
C ASP A 209 -6.80 0.82 20.97
N GLU A 210 -6.36 1.66 20.00
CA GLU A 210 -4.95 2.05 19.89
C GLU A 210 -4.60 3.16 20.90
N PRO A 211 -3.37 3.10 21.46
CA PRO A 211 -2.87 4.19 22.28
C PRO A 211 -2.72 5.47 21.45
N ALA A 212 -2.71 6.61 22.13
CA ALA A 212 -2.41 7.88 21.48
C ALA A 212 -0.99 7.84 20.88
N ARG A 213 -0.87 8.35 19.65
CA ARG A 213 0.42 8.52 18.97
C ARG A 213 1.07 9.83 19.43
N PRO A 214 2.39 10.01 19.24
CA PRO A 214 3.00 11.32 19.44
C PRO A 214 2.45 12.33 18.43
N ASP A 215 2.33 13.58 18.85
CA ASP A 215 2.08 14.69 17.93
C ASP A 215 3.28 14.86 17.00
N ALA A 216 3.04 15.30 15.77
CA ALA A 216 4.08 15.42 14.75
C ALA A 216 3.99 16.75 14.02
N MET A 217 5.11 17.47 13.91
CA MET A 217 5.15 18.76 13.22
C MET A 217 6.49 19.02 12.55
N LEU A 218 6.42 19.83 11.50
CA LEU A 218 7.59 20.44 10.88
C LEU A 218 7.87 21.79 11.53
N VAL A 219 9.14 22.11 11.69
CA VAL A 219 9.62 23.38 12.25
C VAL A 219 10.57 24.03 11.24
N ASP A 220 10.36 25.32 10.94
CA ASP A 220 11.25 26.02 10.02
C ASP A 220 12.71 26.01 10.50
N ALA A 221 13.66 26.20 9.57
CA ALA A 221 15.08 26.04 9.84
C ALA A 221 15.61 27.02 10.90
N ALA A 222 15.14 28.28 10.88
CA ALA A 222 15.58 29.30 11.84
C ALA A 222 15.10 28.98 13.25
N THR A 223 13.82 28.64 13.37
CA THR A 223 13.21 28.21 14.64
C THR A 223 13.86 26.92 15.16
N SER A 224 14.13 25.96 14.29
CA SER A 224 14.82 24.71 14.67
C SER A 224 16.22 24.99 15.24
N ALA A 225 17.00 25.88 14.61
CA ALA A 225 18.32 26.29 15.12
C ALA A 225 18.22 26.98 16.49
N GLN A 226 17.22 27.85 16.68
CA GLN A 226 16.95 28.49 17.97
C GLN A 226 16.60 27.44 19.05
N LEU A 227 15.71 26.51 18.76
CA LEU A 227 15.31 25.45 19.68
C LEU A 227 16.48 24.53 20.02
N TRP A 228 17.36 24.26 19.04
CA TRP A 228 18.56 23.43 19.24
C TRP A 228 19.54 24.07 20.23
N SER A 229 19.57 25.39 20.35
CA SER A 229 20.39 26.12 21.33
C SER A 229 19.86 26.05 22.77
N MET A 230 18.60 25.67 22.96
CA MET A 230 18.00 25.55 24.31
C MET A 230 18.55 24.30 25.02
N ALA A 231 18.47 24.30 26.35
CA ALA A 231 18.88 23.15 27.16
C ALA A 231 17.88 21.99 27.03
N ASP A 232 18.37 20.74 27.01
CA ASP A 232 17.53 19.56 27.22
C ASP A 232 16.77 19.69 28.54
N GLY A 233 15.54 19.19 28.58
CA GLY A 233 14.65 19.39 29.75
C GLY A 233 13.85 20.67 29.70
N THR A 234 14.13 21.62 28.78
CA THR A 234 13.27 22.80 28.57
C THR A 234 11.84 22.38 28.37
N THR A 235 10.88 22.99 29.05
CA THR A 235 9.45 22.62 28.91
C THR A 235 8.92 23.02 27.54
N VAL A 236 8.30 22.07 26.86
CA VAL A 236 7.54 22.26 25.62
C VAL A 236 6.07 22.02 25.90
N LYS A 237 5.21 22.98 25.54
CA LYS A 237 3.76 22.87 25.70
C LYS A 237 3.09 23.04 24.34
N LEU A 238 2.30 22.03 23.94
CA LEU A 238 1.37 22.12 22.80
C LEU A 238 -0.04 22.32 23.36
N HIS A 239 -0.78 23.22 22.76
CA HIS A 239 -2.22 23.38 22.99
C HIS A 239 -2.93 23.50 21.66
N ALA A 240 -4.00 22.72 21.48
CA ALA A 240 -4.87 22.74 20.30
C ALA A 240 -6.32 22.53 20.74
N ASP A 241 -7.22 23.33 20.19
CA ASP A 241 -8.65 23.05 20.28
C ASP A 241 -9.03 21.97 19.28
N VAL A 242 -9.78 20.97 19.73
CA VAL A 242 -10.17 19.82 18.92
C VAL A 242 -11.66 19.49 19.11
N THR A 243 -12.26 18.89 18.10
CA THR A 243 -13.60 18.31 18.23
C THR A 243 -13.59 17.16 19.24
N PRO A 244 -14.71 16.81 19.85
CA PRO A 244 -14.88 15.52 20.52
C PRO A 244 -14.56 14.37 19.54
N TRP A 245 -14.13 13.24 20.11
CA TRP A 245 -13.98 12.02 19.31
C TRP A 245 -15.33 11.61 18.71
N GLN A 246 -15.30 11.32 17.42
CA GLN A 246 -16.39 10.71 16.70
C GLN A 246 -15.99 9.29 16.32
N THR A 247 -16.86 8.32 16.63
CA THR A 247 -16.62 6.93 16.24
C THR A 247 -17.28 6.67 14.88
N SER A 248 -16.50 6.14 13.97
CA SER A 248 -16.93 5.60 12.68
C SER A 248 -16.40 4.17 12.54
N HIS A 249 -16.57 3.59 11.35
CA HIS A 249 -16.08 2.25 11.07
C HIS A 249 -15.30 2.24 9.76
N THR A 250 -14.46 1.26 9.60
CA THR A 250 -13.87 0.87 8.32
C THR A 250 -13.99 -0.65 8.15
N TRP A 251 -13.90 -1.15 6.93
CA TRP A 251 -14.26 -2.51 6.61
C TRP A 251 -13.20 -3.17 5.74
N ASN A 252 -12.55 -4.20 6.26
CA ASN A 252 -11.75 -5.12 5.46
C ASN A 252 -12.66 -6.18 4.84
N VAL A 253 -12.35 -6.63 3.64
CA VAL A 253 -13.00 -7.82 3.06
C VAL A 253 -11.98 -8.95 3.01
N LEU A 254 -12.35 -10.09 3.60
CA LEU A 254 -11.50 -11.26 3.72
C LEU A 254 -12.20 -12.50 3.17
N ALA A 255 -11.60 -13.12 2.17
CA ALA A 255 -12.07 -14.40 1.62
C ALA A 255 -10.90 -15.36 1.41
N LYS A 256 -11.19 -16.66 1.27
CA LYS A 256 -10.14 -17.67 1.11
C LYS A 256 -10.51 -18.84 0.22
N LEU A 257 -9.46 -19.47 -0.31
CA LEU A 257 -9.45 -20.83 -0.82
C LEU A 257 -8.69 -21.69 0.19
N ASP A 258 -9.34 -22.72 0.73
CA ASP A 258 -8.69 -23.62 1.70
C ASP A 258 -7.65 -24.48 1.00
N GLY A 259 -6.48 -24.57 1.61
CA GLY A 259 -5.41 -25.47 1.18
C GLY A 259 -5.78 -26.96 1.37
N THR A 260 -5.19 -27.83 0.57
CA THR A 260 -5.41 -29.29 0.63
C THR A 260 -4.29 -30.04 1.35
N LYS A 261 -3.04 -29.59 1.21
CA LYS A 261 -1.84 -30.26 1.75
C LYS A 261 -1.20 -29.45 2.89
N ASN A 262 -0.77 -28.23 2.59
CA ASN A 262 -0.08 -27.33 3.51
C ASN A 262 -1.05 -26.25 4.01
N LYS A 263 -2.18 -26.67 4.59
CA LYS A 263 -3.32 -25.80 4.95
C LYS A 263 -2.98 -24.64 5.88
N GLN A 264 -1.96 -24.81 6.70
CA GLN A 264 -1.49 -23.79 7.66
C GLN A 264 -0.61 -22.73 7.01
N GLN A 265 -0.02 -23.01 5.83
CA GLN A 265 0.73 -22.00 5.08
C GLN A 265 -0.23 -21.13 4.31
N VAL A 266 -0.20 -19.83 4.60
CA VAL A 266 -1.10 -18.84 4.02
C VAL A 266 -0.32 -17.96 3.04
N ILE A 267 -0.84 -17.83 1.81
CA ILE A 267 -0.47 -16.80 0.87
C ILE A 267 -1.55 -15.73 0.95
N LEU A 268 -1.15 -14.49 1.21
CA LEU A 268 -2.03 -13.35 1.33
C LEU A 268 -1.90 -12.47 0.08
N LEU A 269 -2.99 -12.33 -0.67
CA LEU A 269 -3.08 -11.41 -1.81
C LEU A 269 -3.95 -10.23 -1.36
N SER A 270 -3.44 -9.02 -1.49
CA SER A 270 -4.12 -7.86 -0.93
C SER A 270 -4.06 -6.62 -1.83
N ALA A 271 -4.94 -5.68 -1.53
CA ALA A 271 -5.05 -4.34 -2.11
C ALA A 271 -5.86 -3.48 -1.14
N HIS A 272 -5.91 -2.16 -1.31
CA HIS A 272 -6.84 -1.36 -0.52
C HIS A 272 -8.09 -0.97 -1.32
N LEU A 273 -9.24 -0.97 -0.64
CA LEU A 273 -10.54 -0.76 -1.28
C LEU A 273 -11.05 0.68 -1.17
N ASP A 274 -10.50 1.48 -0.26
CA ASP A 274 -10.88 2.87 -0.06
C ASP A 274 -10.09 3.83 -0.95
N HIS A 275 -10.51 5.11 -0.97
CA HIS A 275 -9.72 6.20 -1.52
C HIS A 275 -10.08 7.51 -0.81
N LEU A 276 -9.81 8.65 -1.43
CA LEU A 276 -9.93 9.97 -0.78
C LEU A 276 -11.36 10.47 -0.59
N GLY A 277 -12.35 9.90 -1.27
CA GLY A 277 -13.75 10.30 -1.18
C GLY A 277 -14.03 11.69 -1.76
N VAL A 278 -14.89 12.45 -1.09
CA VAL A 278 -15.25 13.83 -1.47
C VAL A 278 -14.47 14.82 -0.60
N LYS A 279 -13.71 15.71 -1.24
CA LYS A 279 -13.00 16.81 -0.56
C LYS A 279 -13.44 18.15 -1.14
N ASN A 280 -13.97 19.04 -0.31
CA ASN A 280 -14.46 20.37 -0.73
C ASN A 280 -15.43 20.30 -1.92
N GLY A 281 -16.34 19.33 -1.92
CA GLY A 281 -17.33 19.12 -2.97
C GLY A 281 -16.79 18.48 -4.26
N THR A 282 -15.52 18.11 -4.30
CA THR A 282 -14.89 17.43 -5.43
C THR A 282 -14.68 15.96 -5.10
N THR A 283 -15.16 15.07 -5.96
CA THR A 283 -14.95 13.62 -5.86
C THR A 283 -13.57 13.23 -6.39
N TYR A 284 -12.90 12.33 -5.67
CA TYR A 284 -11.64 11.69 -6.04
C TYR A 284 -11.93 10.21 -6.29
N PRO A 285 -12.06 9.77 -7.54
CA PRO A 285 -12.58 8.43 -7.86
C PRO A 285 -11.64 7.30 -7.49
N GLY A 286 -10.30 7.49 -7.60
CA GLY A 286 -9.32 6.48 -7.27
C GLY A 286 -9.42 5.24 -8.16
N ALA A 287 -9.39 5.42 -9.48
CA ALA A 287 -9.50 4.29 -10.40
C ALA A 287 -8.19 3.50 -10.47
N ASP A 288 -7.05 4.19 -10.51
CA ASP A 288 -5.75 3.55 -10.41
C ASP A 288 -5.38 3.31 -8.95
N ASP A 289 -5.59 4.29 -8.10
CA ASP A 289 -5.31 4.29 -6.66
C ASP A 289 -6.60 4.07 -5.83
N ASP A 290 -6.96 2.89 -5.28
CA ASP A 290 -6.41 1.60 -5.65
C ASP A 290 -7.53 0.70 -6.20
N GLY A 291 -8.36 1.28 -7.09
CA GLY A 291 -9.35 0.50 -7.84
C GLY A 291 -8.70 -0.59 -8.67
N SER A 292 -7.54 -0.30 -9.29
CA SER A 292 -6.81 -1.23 -10.15
C SER A 292 -6.24 -2.43 -9.38
N GLY A 293 -5.64 -2.22 -8.21
CA GLY A 293 -5.17 -3.30 -7.34
C GLY A 293 -6.33 -4.10 -6.74
N THR A 294 -7.40 -3.41 -6.31
CA THR A 294 -8.61 -4.07 -5.81
C THR A 294 -9.19 -5.05 -6.85
N VAL A 295 -9.35 -4.63 -8.12
CA VAL A 295 -9.88 -5.55 -9.16
C VAL A 295 -8.88 -6.62 -9.55
N ALA A 296 -7.57 -6.40 -9.37
CA ALA A 296 -6.58 -7.45 -9.56
C ALA A 296 -6.75 -8.58 -8.55
N VAL A 297 -6.88 -8.24 -7.27
CA VAL A 297 -7.12 -9.25 -6.21
C VAL A 297 -8.45 -9.98 -6.44
N MET A 298 -9.50 -9.26 -6.87
CA MET A 298 -10.79 -9.87 -7.22
C MET A 298 -10.68 -10.84 -8.42
N GLU A 299 -9.92 -10.47 -9.46
CA GLU A 299 -9.75 -11.31 -10.64
C GLU A 299 -8.85 -12.52 -10.36
N LEU A 300 -7.78 -12.35 -9.57
CA LEU A 300 -6.98 -13.47 -9.07
C LEU A 300 -7.84 -14.45 -8.27
N ALA A 301 -8.73 -13.94 -7.41
CA ALA A 301 -9.67 -14.75 -6.66
C ALA A 301 -10.60 -15.54 -7.59
N ARG A 302 -11.15 -14.89 -8.64
CA ARG A 302 -12.02 -15.52 -9.64
C ARG A 302 -11.28 -16.58 -10.44
N ALA A 303 -10.06 -16.29 -10.88
CA ALA A 303 -9.25 -17.21 -11.69
C ALA A 303 -8.85 -18.46 -10.89
N LEU A 304 -8.25 -18.25 -9.69
CA LEU A 304 -7.82 -19.34 -8.81
C LEU A 304 -9.00 -20.16 -8.27
N GLY A 305 -10.17 -19.52 -8.06
CA GLY A 305 -11.39 -20.21 -7.64
C GLY A 305 -11.94 -21.20 -8.70
N LYS A 306 -11.52 -21.08 -9.95
CA LYS A 306 -11.85 -22.04 -11.04
C LYS A 306 -10.85 -23.17 -11.19
N GLU A 307 -9.70 -23.07 -10.54
CA GLU A 307 -8.68 -24.11 -10.53
C GLU A 307 -9.01 -25.18 -9.46
N PRO A 308 -8.38 -26.36 -9.52
CA PRO A 308 -8.44 -27.31 -8.43
C PRO A 308 -7.99 -26.65 -7.11
N PRO A 309 -8.53 -27.06 -5.94
CA PRO A 309 -8.14 -26.48 -4.67
C PRO A 309 -6.63 -26.49 -4.46
N PRO A 310 -6.01 -25.37 -4.04
CA PRO A 310 -4.57 -25.23 -3.94
C PRO A 310 -3.98 -26.11 -2.82
N GLN A 311 -2.66 -26.32 -2.83
CA GLN A 311 -1.99 -27.03 -1.74
C GLN A 311 -1.93 -26.20 -0.46
N ARG A 312 -1.69 -24.87 -0.59
CA ARG A 312 -1.64 -23.89 0.50
C ARG A 312 -2.95 -23.09 0.55
N THR A 313 -3.31 -22.61 1.70
CA THR A 313 -4.43 -21.66 1.82
C THR A 313 -4.07 -20.33 1.14
N VAL A 314 -4.96 -19.82 0.32
CA VAL A 314 -4.84 -18.50 -0.28
C VAL A 314 -5.91 -17.60 0.31
N VAL A 315 -5.50 -16.49 0.93
CA VAL A 315 -6.40 -15.47 1.48
C VAL A 315 -6.34 -14.23 0.59
N PHE A 316 -7.50 -13.70 0.28
CA PHE A 316 -7.71 -12.46 -0.46
C PHE A 316 -8.21 -11.42 0.52
N ALA A 317 -7.48 -10.32 0.65
CA ALA A 317 -7.77 -9.26 1.61
C ALA A 317 -7.82 -7.91 0.92
N LEU A 318 -8.95 -7.21 1.05
CA LEU A 318 -9.11 -5.84 0.58
C LEU A 318 -9.22 -4.97 1.83
N TRP A 319 -8.21 -4.11 2.02
CA TRP A 319 -8.09 -3.30 3.24
C TRP A 319 -8.92 -2.03 3.15
N GLY A 320 -9.60 -1.68 4.21
CA GLY A 320 -10.27 -0.38 4.34
C GLY A 320 -9.36 0.65 4.98
N SER A 321 -9.62 1.91 4.68
CA SER A 321 -8.93 3.07 5.28
C SER A 321 -7.40 3.01 5.24
N GLU A 322 -6.82 2.56 4.12
CA GLU A 322 -5.39 2.68 3.82
C GLU A 322 -4.98 4.15 3.85
N GLU A 323 -5.71 4.99 3.12
CA GLU A 323 -5.52 6.43 2.94
C GLU A 323 -5.60 7.24 4.24
N ALA A 324 -6.18 6.63 5.27
CA ALA A 324 -6.23 7.19 6.62
C ALA A 324 -5.08 6.72 7.53
N GLY A 325 -4.10 5.98 6.97
CA GLY A 325 -2.89 5.50 7.63
C GLY A 325 -2.89 4.00 7.91
N LEU A 326 -3.17 3.20 6.90
CA LEU A 326 -3.13 1.72 6.91
C LEU A 326 -4.04 1.12 8.01
N ILE A 327 -5.21 1.74 8.26
CA ILE A 327 -6.04 1.39 9.43
C ILE A 327 -6.53 -0.05 9.31
N GLY A 328 -7.01 -0.46 8.13
CA GLY A 328 -7.54 -1.79 7.92
C GLY A 328 -6.50 -2.89 8.13
N ALA A 329 -5.33 -2.77 7.50
CA ALA A 329 -4.25 -3.73 7.66
C ALA A 329 -3.72 -3.77 9.10
N ARG A 330 -3.60 -2.62 9.77
CA ARG A 330 -3.19 -2.54 11.19
C ARG A 330 -4.22 -3.17 12.11
N PHE A 331 -5.51 -2.99 11.82
CA PHE A 331 -6.58 -3.64 12.57
C PHE A 331 -6.51 -5.16 12.38
N PHE A 332 -6.39 -5.64 11.13
CA PHE A 332 -6.22 -7.05 10.84
C PHE A 332 -5.03 -7.66 11.59
N LEU A 333 -3.87 -7.01 11.60
CA LEU A 333 -2.68 -7.50 12.32
C LEU A 333 -2.92 -7.68 13.82
N LYS A 334 -3.80 -6.89 14.41
CA LYS A 334 -4.17 -6.95 15.82
C LYS A 334 -5.30 -7.94 16.09
N HIS A 335 -6.18 -8.14 15.12
CA HIS A 335 -7.37 -8.97 15.18
C HIS A 335 -7.39 -10.01 14.05
N ALA A 336 -6.23 -10.64 13.82
CA ALA A 336 -6.10 -11.64 12.77
C ALA A 336 -6.99 -12.85 13.03
N THR A 337 -7.71 -13.30 11.99
CA THR A 337 -8.63 -14.46 12.08
C THR A 337 -7.92 -15.80 11.92
N PHE A 338 -6.62 -15.77 11.67
CA PHE A 338 -5.70 -16.90 11.62
C PHE A 338 -4.31 -16.48 12.12
N PRO A 339 -3.44 -17.43 12.53
CA PRO A 339 -2.14 -17.08 13.07
C PRO A 339 -1.26 -16.34 12.04
N LEU A 340 -0.74 -15.18 12.42
CA LEU A 340 0.11 -14.37 11.51
C LEU A 340 1.39 -15.07 11.08
N GLN A 341 1.95 -15.95 11.93
CA GLN A 341 3.12 -16.76 11.59
C GLN A 341 2.86 -17.78 10.47
N ASP A 342 1.60 -18.06 10.16
CA ASP A 342 1.22 -18.95 9.08
C ASP A 342 1.27 -18.22 7.72
N VAL A 343 1.30 -16.88 7.70
CA VAL A 343 1.44 -16.08 6.48
C VAL A 343 2.87 -16.14 5.99
N ILE A 344 3.10 -16.91 4.93
CA ILE A 344 4.45 -17.11 4.35
C ILE A 344 4.82 -16.03 3.34
N ALA A 345 3.82 -15.42 2.71
CA ALA A 345 4.01 -14.30 1.78
C ALA A 345 2.76 -13.42 1.72
N ASN A 346 2.97 -12.12 1.51
CA ASN A 346 1.96 -11.19 1.06
C ASN A 346 2.42 -10.52 -0.25
N LEU A 347 1.53 -10.50 -1.23
CA LEU A 347 1.60 -9.67 -2.42
C LEU A 347 0.45 -8.67 -2.35
N GLU A 348 0.81 -7.43 -2.14
CA GLU A 348 -0.06 -6.27 -2.27
C GLU A 348 -0.09 -5.84 -3.72
N PHE A 349 -1.25 -5.52 -4.26
CA PHE A 349 -1.40 -4.97 -5.59
C PHE A 349 -1.85 -3.53 -5.45
N GLU A 350 -1.10 -2.59 -6.01
CA GLU A 350 -1.39 -1.17 -5.88
C GLU A 350 -0.98 -0.42 -7.14
N MET A 351 -1.92 0.37 -7.69
CA MET A 351 -1.69 1.23 -8.85
C MET A 351 -1.06 0.47 -10.02
N ILE A 352 -1.79 -0.50 -10.55
CA ILE A 352 -1.37 -1.31 -11.71
C ILE A 352 -2.18 -1.02 -12.97
N GLY A 353 -2.99 0.04 -12.98
CA GLY A 353 -3.87 0.40 -14.09
C GLY A 353 -3.19 1.12 -15.23
N ARG A 354 -1.91 1.50 -15.10
CA ARG A 354 -1.14 2.21 -16.12
C ARG A 354 0.30 1.75 -16.15
N ALA A 355 0.88 1.65 -17.37
CA ALA A 355 2.28 1.26 -17.53
C ALA A 355 3.24 2.32 -16.98
N ASP A 356 4.24 1.88 -16.23
CA ASP A 356 5.37 2.72 -15.85
C ASP A 356 6.33 2.88 -17.05
N PRO A 357 6.64 4.11 -17.48
CA PRO A 357 7.54 4.33 -18.62
C PRO A 357 9.01 3.94 -18.36
N LYS A 358 9.40 3.68 -17.11
CA LYS A 358 10.76 3.25 -16.75
C LYS A 358 10.99 1.75 -16.87
N VAL A 359 9.94 0.95 -17.05
CA VAL A 359 10.03 -0.50 -17.28
C VAL A 359 9.55 -0.85 -18.68
N LYS A 360 9.72 -2.09 -19.11
CA LYS A 360 9.20 -2.51 -20.42
C LYS A 360 7.68 -2.50 -20.43
N PRO A 361 7.05 -2.19 -21.57
CA PRO A 361 5.60 -2.30 -21.69
C PRO A 361 5.10 -3.68 -21.28
N GLY A 362 4.15 -3.72 -20.35
CA GLY A 362 3.59 -4.95 -19.79
C GLY A 362 4.27 -5.46 -18.53
N ASP A 363 5.47 -4.96 -18.19
CA ASP A 363 6.12 -5.31 -16.93
C ASP A 363 5.46 -4.57 -15.75
N LEU A 364 5.37 -5.28 -14.63
CA LEU A 364 5.12 -4.78 -13.30
C LEU A 364 6.44 -4.67 -12.54
N TRP A 365 6.46 -3.94 -11.46
CA TRP A 365 7.60 -3.93 -10.55
C TRP A 365 7.20 -4.26 -9.12
N LEU A 366 8.17 -4.80 -8.36
CA LEU A 366 7.98 -5.23 -6.97
C LEU A 366 8.80 -4.35 -6.05
N THR A 367 8.17 -3.76 -5.06
CA THR A 367 8.86 -2.98 -4.03
C THR A 367 9.80 -3.86 -3.23
N GLY A 368 10.99 -3.33 -2.91
CA GLY A 368 11.97 -4.11 -2.13
C GLY A 368 12.39 -5.42 -2.79
N TRP A 369 12.56 -5.42 -4.10
CA TRP A 369 12.98 -6.57 -4.90
C TRP A 369 14.22 -7.28 -4.33
N GLU A 370 15.19 -6.50 -3.89
CA GLU A 370 16.45 -6.97 -3.33
C GLU A 370 16.32 -7.54 -1.91
N ARG A 371 15.18 -7.30 -1.26
CA ARG A 371 14.96 -7.66 0.15
C ARG A 371 14.59 -9.11 0.36
N THR A 372 14.05 -9.77 -0.66
CA THR A 372 13.52 -11.14 -0.54
C THR A 372 13.89 -11.99 -1.77
N ASN A 373 13.69 -13.29 -1.66
CA ASN A 373 13.80 -14.22 -2.80
C ASN A 373 12.47 -14.35 -3.58
N LEU A 374 11.38 -13.68 -3.16
CA LEU A 374 10.03 -13.88 -3.72
C LEU A 374 9.91 -13.36 -5.16
N GLY A 375 10.27 -12.09 -5.40
CA GLY A 375 10.15 -11.47 -6.73
C GLY A 375 10.93 -12.21 -7.81
N PRO A 376 12.25 -12.48 -7.62
CA PRO A 376 13.03 -13.26 -8.57
C PRO A 376 12.43 -14.64 -8.88
N GLU A 377 11.84 -15.28 -7.87
CA GLU A 377 11.26 -16.61 -8.07
C GLU A 377 9.94 -16.55 -8.84
N LEU A 378 9.06 -15.59 -8.53
CA LEU A 378 7.83 -15.37 -9.31
C LEU A 378 8.14 -15.04 -10.78
N ALA A 379 9.19 -14.24 -11.05
CA ALA A 379 9.62 -13.93 -12.41
C ALA A 379 10.06 -15.18 -13.19
N LYS A 380 10.77 -16.13 -12.56
CA LYS A 380 11.14 -17.43 -13.17
C LYS A 380 9.91 -18.27 -13.54
N HIS A 381 8.81 -18.07 -12.83
CA HIS A 381 7.55 -18.79 -13.06
C HIS A 381 6.56 -18.00 -13.92
N GLY A 382 7.03 -16.99 -14.65
CA GLY A 382 6.30 -16.31 -15.70
C GLY A 382 5.69 -14.96 -15.32
N ALA A 383 5.89 -14.47 -14.09
CA ALA A 383 5.50 -13.11 -13.76
C ALA A 383 6.30 -12.11 -14.58
N GLN A 384 5.61 -11.17 -15.23
CA GLN A 384 6.26 -10.03 -15.87
C GLN A 384 6.63 -9.00 -14.77
N LEU A 385 7.63 -9.34 -13.94
CA LEU A 385 7.94 -8.64 -12.71
C LEU A 385 9.43 -8.32 -12.63
N VAL A 386 9.74 -7.05 -12.35
CA VAL A 386 11.10 -6.53 -12.19
C VAL A 386 11.26 -5.80 -10.85
N GLY A 387 12.47 -5.33 -10.55
CA GLY A 387 12.70 -4.48 -9.37
C GLY A 387 12.10 -3.08 -9.55
N ASP A 388 11.76 -2.43 -8.42
CA ASP A 388 11.26 -1.06 -8.37
C ASP A 388 12.22 -0.09 -9.07
N PRO A 389 11.78 0.62 -10.15
CA PRO A 389 12.60 1.56 -10.89
C PRO A 389 12.71 2.95 -10.23
N HIS A 390 12.11 3.11 -9.05
CA HIS A 390 12.00 4.38 -8.31
C HIS A 390 12.53 4.26 -6.86
N PRO A 391 13.74 3.74 -6.63
CA PRO A 391 14.23 3.47 -5.27
C PRO A 391 14.28 4.73 -4.38
N GLU A 392 14.38 5.91 -5.00
CA GLU A 392 14.36 7.21 -4.32
C GLU A 392 13.02 7.55 -3.66
N ASN A 393 11.92 6.91 -4.10
CA ASN A 393 10.58 7.17 -3.57
C ASN A 393 10.21 6.27 -2.38
N ASN A 394 11.07 5.25 -2.08
CA ASN A 394 10.86 4.32 -0.97
C ASN A 394 9.44 3.71 -0.93
N PHE A 395 8.94 3.26 -2.08
CA PHE A 395 7.60 2.72 -2.22
C PHE A 395 7.36 1.49 -1.32
N PHE A 396 8.40 0.73 -1.00
CA PHE A 396 8.30 -0.39 -0.06
C PHE A 396 7.64 -0.04 1.28
N ALA A 397 7.78 1.19 1.75
CA ALA A 397 7.28 1.65 3.05
C ALA A 397 5.98 2.49 2.95
N ARG A 398 5.27 2.45 1.81
CA ARG A 398 4.18 3.39 1.55
C ARG A 398 2.79 2.77 1.44
N SER A 399 2.68 1.43 1.47
CA SER A 399 1.40 0.73 1.40
C SER A 399 1.24 -0.29 2.54
N ASP A 400 0.13 -0.99 2.56
CA ASP A 400 -0.27 -1.95 3.60
C ASP A 400 0.72 -3.11 3.78
N ASN A 401 1.45 -3.49 2.71
CA ASN A 401 2.55 -4.47 2.79
C ASN A 401 3.53 -4.14 3.91
N TYR A 402 3.79 -2.85 4.16
CA TYR A 402 4.78 -2.43 5.14
C TYR A 402 4.33 -2.72 6.57
N ALA A 403 3.03 -2.64 6.85
CA ALA A 403 2.48 -3.02 8.15
C ALA A 403 2.74 -4.52 8.44
N LEU A 404 2.57 -5.38 7.43
CA LEU A 404 2.85 -6.80 7.52
C LEU A 404 4.36 -7.10 7.58
N ALA A 405 5.16 -6.43 6.75
CA ALA A 405 6.61 -6.59 6.72
C ALA A 405 7.26 -6.30 8.10
N LYS A 406 6.77 -5.30 8.83
CA LYS A 406 7.20 -5.00 10.20
C LYS A 406 6.91 -6.12 11.20
N GLN A 407 5.97 -7.02 10.92
CA GLN A 407 5.73 -8.23 11.70
C GLN A 407 6.67 -9.39 11.29
N GLY A 408 7.55 -9.17 10.32
CA GLY A 408 8.47 -10.19 9.82
C GLY A 408 7.95 -11.03 8.67
N ILE A 409 6.71 -10.80 8.21
CA ILE A 409 6.11 -11.46 7.05
C ILE A 409 6.83 -10.97 5.78
N VAL A 410 7.13 -11.88 4.85
CA VAL A 410 7.60 -11.50 3.51
C VAL A 410 6.45 -10.81 2.78
N ALA A 411 6.44 -9.49 2.76
CA ALA A 411 5.34 -8.68 2.25
C ALA A 411 5.87 -7.57 1.35
N GLN A 412 5.35 -7.50 0.12
CA GLN A 412 5.83 -6.60 -0.92
C GLN A 412 4.67 -6.15 -1.81
N THR A 413 4.76 -4.94 -2.35
CA THR A 413 3.75 -4.39 -3.27
C THR A 413 4.18 -4.61 -4.71
N VAL A 414 3.25 -5.13 -5.51
CA VAL A 414 3.30 -5.21 -6.97
C VAL A 414 2.63 -3.96 -7.53
N SER A 415 3.32 -3.22 -8.38
CA SER A 415 2.81 -1.97 -8.93
C SER A 415 3.29 -1.74 -10.37
N SER A 416 2.71 -0.77 -11.05
CA SER A 416 3.22 -0.17 -12.28
C SER A 416 3.08 1.36 -12.27
N TYR A 417 3.05 1.95 -11.07
CA TYR A 417 2.90 3.40 -10.91
C TYR A 417 4.10 4.17 -11.45
N GLY A 418 3.91 4.79 -12.60
CA GLY A 418 4.93 5.56 -13.31
C GLY A 418 5.02 7.04 -12.91
N LEU A 419 4.64 7.40 -11.68
CA LEU A 419 4.64 8.78 -11.16
C LEU A 419 3.75 9.73 -11.98
N HIS A 420 2.63 9.22 -12.51
CA HIS A 420 1.70 10.03 -13.28
C HIS A 420 1.01 11.12 -12.42
N LYS A 421 0.61 12.21 -13.06
CA LYS A 421 0.08 13.42 -12.41
C LYS A 421 -1.30 13.25 -11.75
N ASP A 422 -2.00 12.16 -12.06
CA ASP A 422 -3.38 11.95 -11.58
C ASP A 422 -3.44 11.31 -10.19
N TYR A 423 -2.29 10.89 -9.62
CA TYR A 423 -2.20 10.39 -8.25
C TYR A 423 -2.78 11.40 -7.26
N HIS A 424 -3.77 10.96 -6.47
CA HIS A 424 -4.52 11.79 -5.52
C HIS A 424 -5.17 13.02 -6.19
N GLN A 425 -5.66 12.87 -7.43
CA GLN A 425 -6.37 13.91 -8.16
C GLN A 425 -7.78 13.46 -8.57
N PRO A 426 -8.71 14.42 -8.80
CA PRO A 426 -10.03 14.10 -9.33
C PRO A 426 -10.01 13.48 -10.73
N THR A 427 -8.86 13.55 -11.40
CA THR A 427 -8.63 12.96 -12.73
C THR A 427 -8.20 11.51 -12.72
N ASP A 428 -8.03 10.89 -11.53
CA ASP A 428 -7.82 9.45 -11.42
C ASP A 428 -9.14 8.70 -11.62
N THR A 429 -9.51 8.52 -12.88
CA THR A 429 -10.81 7.99 -13.33
C THR A 429 -10.63 6.76 -14.20
N ALA A 430 -11.69 5.95 -14.33
CA ALA A 430 -11.70 4.76 -15.19
C ALA A 430 -11.39 5.08 -16.67
N GLN A 431 -11.65 6.31 -17.14
CA GLN A 431 -11.33 6.76 -18.50
C GLN A 431 -9.82 6.87 -18.73
N ASN A 432 -9.03 7.02 -17.68
CA ASN A 432 -7.58 7.14 -17.73
C ASN A 432 -6.84 5.83 -17.49
N ILE A 433 -7.54 4.72 -17.30
CA ILE A 433 -6.96 3.38 -17.18
C ILE A 433 -6.54 2.85 -18.56
N ASP A 434 -5.33 2.28 -18.63
CA ASP A 434 -4.90 1.47 -19.77
C ASP A 434 -5.40 0.03 -19.58
N TRP A 435 -6.60 -0.22 -20.10
CA TRP A 435 -7.26 -1.52 -19.96
C TRP A 435 -6.43 -2.69 -20.50
N LYS A 436 -5.70 -2.47 -21.59
CA LYS A 436 -4.84 -3.51 -22.14
C LYS A 436 -3.67 -3.83 -21.22
N HIS A 437 -3.08 -2.78 -20.63
CA HIS A 437 -2.02 -2.96 -19.63
C HIS A 437 -2.57 -3.67 -18.39
N LEU A 438 -3.68 -3.21 -17.84
CA LEU A 438 -4.30 -3.79 -16.64
C LEU A 438 -4.63 -5.27 -16.81
N ASP A 439 -5.26 -5.65 -17.94
CA ASP A 439 -5.57 -7.06 -18.26
C ASP A 439 -4.30 -7.90 -18.36
N SER A 440 -3.26 -7.39 -19.04
CA SER A 440 -1.97 -8.07 -19.19
C SER A 440 -1.24 -8.21 -17.85
N ALA A 441 -1.25 -7.15 -17.04
CA ALA A 441 -0.65 -7.10 -15.72
C ALA A 441 -1.24 -8.19 -14.81
N ILE A 442 -2.57 -8.20 -14.67
CA ILE A 442 -3.28 -9.21 -13.88
C ILE A 442 -3.03 -10.61 -14.45
N GLY A 443 -3.13 -10.78 -15.77
CA GLY A 443 -2.93 -12.06 -16.45
C GLY A 443 -1.54 -12.63 -16.19
N SER A 444 -0.50 -11.80 -16.15
CA SER A 444 0.88 -12.24 -15.91
C SER A 444 1.09 -12.80 -14.50
N MET A 445 0.21 -12.45 -13.53
CA MET A 445 0.33 -12.88 -12.15
C MET A 445 -0.45 -14.15 -11.81
N ILE A 446 -1.42 -14.59 -12.65
CA ILE A 446 -2.26 -15.76 -12.35
C ILE A 446 -1.41 -17.03 -12.21
N ALA A 447 -0.63 -17.39 -13.23
CA ALA A 447 0.18 -18.60 -13.20
C ALA A 447 1.27 -18.60 -12.11
N PRO A 448 2.03 -17.50 -11.89
CA PRO A 448 3.00 -17.42 -10.78
C PRO A 448 2.37 -17.54 -9.40
N VAL A 449 1.21 -16.94 -9.18
CA VAL A 449 0.49 -17.05 -7.91
C VAL A 449 -0.07 -18.45 -7.72
N SER A 450 -0.64 -19.06 -8.76
CA SER A 450 -1.08 -20.46 -8.74
C SER A 450 0.09 -21.41 -8.46
N TRP A 451 1.26 -21.18 -9.09
CA TRP A 451 2.47 -21.92 -8.77
C TRP A 451 2.89 -21.75 -7.32
N LEU A 452 2.92 -20.53 -6.78
CA LEU A 452 3.28 -20.26 -5.38
C LEU A 452 2.32 -21.00 -4.42
N ALA A 453 1.03 -21.03 -4.74
CA ALA A 453 0.01 -21.73 -3.96
C ALA A 453 0.15 -23.27 -3.99
N ASN A 454 0.83 -23.82 -5.02
CA ASN A 454 0.96 -25.26 -5.27
C ASN A 454 2.40 -25.79 -5.16
N SER A 455 3.38 -24.96 -4.81
CA SER A 455 4.79 -25.33 -4.66
C SER A 455 5.21 -25.52 -3.22
N ASP A 456 6.37 -26.12 -3.00
CA ASP A 456 7.02 -26.19 -1.68
C ASP A 456 8.02 -25.00 -1.48
N PHE A 457 8.07 -24.03 -2.39
CA PHE A 457 8.93 -22.85 -2.28
C PHE A 457 8.60 -22.06 -1.01
N SER A 458 9.62 -21.66 -0.26
CA SER A 458 9.46 -20.86 0.96
C SER A 458 10.02 -19.45 0.74
N PRO A 459 9.16 -18.44 0.64
CA PRO A 459 9.59 -17.05 0.61
C PRO A 459 10.40 -16.68 1.85
N GLN A 460 11.52 -15.96 1.65
CA GLN A 460 12.42 -15.59 2.73
C GLN A 460 12.97 -14.18 2.52
N TRP A 461 13.25 -13.51 3.63
CA TRP A 461 14.05 -12.30 3.63
C TRP A 461 15.51 -12.60 3.33
N ASN A 462 16.11 -11.84 2.44
CA ASN A 462 17.55 -11.82 2.26
C ASN A 462 18.24 -11.23 3.48
N ALA A 463 19.54 -11.47 3.64
CA ALA A 463 20.32 -10.90 4.74
C ALA A 463 20.19 -9.35 4.73
N GLY A 464 19.74 -8.78 5.86
CA GLY A 464 19.49 -7.33 5.98
C GLY A 464 18.24 -6.81 5.24
N GLY A 465 17.42 -7.70 4.67
CA GLY A 465 16.23 -7.29 3.90
C GLY A 465 15.02 -6.89 4.74
N LYS A 466 14.92 -7.33 6.00
CA LYS A 466 13.81 -6.93 6.91
C LYS A 466 13.80 -5.43 7.15
N PRO A 467 12.61 -4.79 7.24
CA PRO A 467 12.50 -3.37 7.56
C PRO A 467 12.90 -3.03 8.99
#